data_64be4d4201ee0f679b72df31f91d9dda
#
_entry.id   64be4d4201ee0f679b72df31f91d9dda
#
_cell.length_a   1.000
_cell.length_b   1.000
_cell.length_c   1.000
_cell.angle_alpha   90.00
_cell.angle_beta   90.00
_cell.angle_gamma   90.00
#
_symmetry.space_group_name_H-M   'P 1'
#
loop_
_entity.id
_entity.type
_entity.pdbx_description
1 polymer ?
#
loop_
_entity_poly.entity_id
_entity_poly.type
_entity_poly.pdbx_seq_one_letter_code
_entity_poly.pdbx_strand_id
1 'polypeptide(L)'
;YSNHCGVAADFCLVAPGGGDANNDGTYDDDEVIWAATSPPEDAEEGRDYYGDAIGTSFAAPVVSGSLALLKELFPSVGNYELANRLLVTANKDGIYADSSIYGQGLLNLDAATRPVGDLSVATGMSLDSGMQSAAQSNISGGALGTSLANALSGNTVALFDNLGFPFYQSANNLVTPSVKRTNVPALRHGSQQSSNGTKISLGSTPDPWRQDEYYNGTPKHQVQPDYIALQFQNPQGIERFAGINANPGWFFGVYGDSMLSPSSTHDDSSFAAPWLGFARHGWSSGGALPLGNSTGKLRVGLFNGNGTASWDNDQPVSAHRGSGAVMEYAVSSDRSSLSLQTGFVREEDTFLGTEIGIALGTIDSSDTFFAGLNGHVQLSPQWQGLVALYSGTTDSGLSQTGQLQLPNNITSSSWAMGFKTESLWRGGDQFTVYLSQPLRIESGRGELQLATGRTPDRQVVYENVAFDLRPQGREQQLEINYRRPWAIT
;
A
#
# COMPACT_ATOMS: atom_id res chain seq x y z
N TYR A 1 -46.64 -34.01 9.58
CA TYR A 1 -46.19 -35.24 10.22
C TYR A 1 -44.68 -35.25 10.52
N SER A 2 -43.98 -34.17 10.16
CA SER A 2 -42.58 -33.99 10.54
C SER A 2 -42.47 -33.66 12.02
N ASN A 3 -41.43 -34.21 12.67
CA ASN A 3 -41.11 -33.83 14.02
C ASN A 3 -40.49 -32.44 14.06
N HIS A 4 -40.81 -31.65 15.08
CA HIS A 4 -40.11 -30.41 15.37
C HIS A 4 -38.68 -30.71 15.87
N CYS A 5 -37.76 -29.81 15.65
CA CYS A 5 -36.36 -29.92 16.15
C CYS A 5 -36.31 -30.00 17.69
N GLY A 6 -37.17 -29.25 18.40
CA GLY A 6 -37.31 -29.29 19.85
C GLY A 6 -35.99 -29.19 20.60
N VAL A 7 -35.72 -30.20 21.46
CA VAL A 7 -34.47 -30.25 22.24
C VAL A 7 -33.19 -30.46 21.40
N ALA A 8 -33.33 -30.86 20.13
CA ALA A 8 -32.24 -31.05 19.19
C ALA A 8 -31.94 -29.80 18.32
N ALA A 9 -32.54 -28.65 18.65
CA ALA A 9 -32.45 -27.43 17.84
C ALA A 9 -31.02 -27.03 17.45
N ASP A 10 -30.06 -27.27 18.32
CA ASP A 10 -28.64 -26.92 18.07
C ASP A 10 -27.97 -27.76 16.96
N PHE A 11 -28.52 -28.93 16.67
CA PHE A 11 -28.00 -29.91 15.69
C PHE A 11 -28.98 -30.20 14.55
N CYS A 12 -30.08 -29.44 14.50
CA CYS A 12 -31.16 -29.61 13.56
C CYS A 12 -31.22 -28.44 12.59
N LEU A 13 -31.49 -28.74 11.34
CA LEU A 13 -31.83 -27.74 10.31
C LEU A 13 -32.91 -28.37 9.40
N VAL A 14 -33.62 -27.52 8.68
CA VAL A 14 -34.61 -27.97 7.71
C VAL A 14 -34.07 -27.81 6.28
N ALA A 15 -34.53 -28.70 5.40
CA ALA A 15 -34.21 -28.68 3.99
C ALA A 15 -35.44 -29.05 3.15
N PRO A 16 -35.50 -28.71 1.86
CA PRO A 16 -36.61 -29.11 0.99
C PRO A 16 -36.83 -30.62 1.02
N GLY A 17 -38.02 -31.04 1.30
CA GLY A 17 -38.45 -32.46 1.35
C GLY A 17 -39.78 -32.70 0.62
N GLY A 18 -40.31 -31.71 -0.06
CA GLY A 18 -41.61 -31.72 -0.69
C GLY A 18 -42.79 -31.65 0.32
N GLY A 19 -43.94 -31.32 -0.16
CA GLY A 19 -45.18 -31.22 0.64
C GLY A 19 -46.19 -30.32 -0.06
N ASP A 20 -47.46 -30.46 0.29
CA ASP A 20 -48.54 -29.57 -0.15
C ASP A 20 -48.34 -28.19 0.51
N ALA A 21 -47.66 -27.32 -0.16
CA ALA A 21 -47.25 -26.01 0.37
C ALA A 21 -48.40 -25.00 0.36
N ASN A 22 -49.33 -25.14 -0.57
CA ASN A 22 -50.49 -24.27 -0.73
C ASN A 22 -51.75 -24.78 0.03
N ASN A 23 -51.70 -26.00 0.60
CA ASN A 23 -52.76 -26.68 1.31
C ASN A 23 -54.04 -26.87 0.47
N ASP A 24 -53.94 -27.13 -0.82
CA ASP A 24 -55.06 -27.38 -1.71
C ASP A 24 -55.46 -28.88 -1.84
N GLY A 25 -54.64 -29.76 -1.25
CA GLY A 25 -54.81 -31.20 -1.25
C GLY A 25 -54.25 -31.90 -2.48
N THR A 26 -53.50 -31.18 -3.31
CA THR A 26 -52.77 -31.71 -4.46
C THR A 26 -51.26 -31.47 -4.29
N TYR A 27 -50.45 -32.13 -5.10
CA TYR A 27 -49.01 -31.95 -5.11
C TYR A 27 -48.57 -31.52 -6.50
N ASP A 28 -48.25 -30.26 -6.66
CA ASP A 28 -47.79 -29.71 -7.91
C ASP A 28 -46.29 -30.00 -8.14
N ASP A 29 -45.82 -29.91 -9.39
CA ASP A 29 -44.42 -30.23 -9.77
C ASP A 29 -43.37 -29.44 -9.00
N ASP A 30 -43.68 -28.24 -8.51
CA ASP A 30 -42.81 -27.38 -7.69
C ASP A 30 -42.90 -27.65 -6.18
N GLU A 31 -43.86 -28.51 -5.77
CA GLU A 31 -44.05 -28.90 -4.38
C GLU A 31 -43.46 -30.28 -4.05
N VAL A 32 -42.98 -31.02 -5.04
CA VAL A 32 -42.48 -32.39 -4.87
C VAL A 32 -40.95 -32.45 -5.13
N ILE A 33 -40.33 -33.51 -4.62
CA ILE A 33 -38.97 -33.86 -4.93
C ILE A 33 -39.00 -34.95 -6.01
N TRP A 34 -38.39 -34.67 -7.17
CA TRP A 34 -38.20 -35.65 -8.22
C TRP A 34 -37.09 -36.61 -7.84
N ALA A 35 -37.41 -37.84 -7.56
CA ALA A 35 -36.49 -38.83 -7.01
C ALA A 35 -36.61 -40.18 -7.71
N ALA A 36 -35.51 -40.97 -7.63
CA ALA A 36 -35.56 -42.36 -8.08
C ALA A 36 -36.66 -43.14 -7.33
N THR A 37 -37.44 -43.88 -8.07
CA THR A 37 -38.54 -44.69 -7.52
C THR A 37 -38.42 -46.14 -7.95
N SER A 38 -39.17 -47.02 -7.27
CA SER A 38 -39.24 -48.40 -7.67
C SER A 38 -39.87 -48.55 -9.05
N PRO A 39 -39.36 -49.45 -9.90
CA PRO A 39 -39.98 -49.70 -11.18
C PRO A 39 -41.39 -50.26 -11.00
N PRO A 40 -42.35 -49.90 -11.87
CA PRO A 40 -43.67 -50.55 -11.91
C PRO A 40 -43.56 -52.03 -12.29
N GLU A 41 -44.60 -52.80 -12.04
CA GLU A 41 -44.59 -54.25 -12.32
C GLU A 41 -44.30 -54.62 -13.78
N ASP A 42 -44.64 -53.70 -14.71
CA ASP A 42 -44.43 -53.83 -16.13
C ASP A 42 -43.19 -53.06 -16.65
N ALA A 43 -42.22 -52.77 -15.76
CA ALA A 43 -41.04 -52.02 -16.06
C ALA A 43 -40.14 -52.70 -17.11
N GLU A 44 -39.58 -51.89 -18.02
CA GLU A 44 -38.59 -52.35 -18.96
C GLU A 44 -37.24 -52.56 -18.24
N GLU A 45 -36.60 -53.69 -18.45
CA GLU A 45 -35.27 -54.02 -17.86
C GLU A 45 -34.21 -53.01 -18.31
N GLY A 46 -33.47 -52.47 -17.33
CA GLY A 46 -32.37 -51.50 -17.59
C GLY A 46 -32.81 -50.05 -17.78
N ARG A 47 -34.07 -49.70 -17.46
CA ARG A 47 -34.58 -48.32 -17.50
C ARG A 47 -34.61 -47.74 -16.10
N ASP A 48 -34.17 -46.45 -15.98
CA ASP A 48 -34.27 -45.70 -14.73
C ASP A 48 -35.70 -45.13 -14.56
N TYR A 49 -36.25 -45.26 -13.37
CA TYR A 49 -37.56 -44.75 -13.03
C TYR A 49 -37.46 -43.67 -11.97
N TYR A 50 -38.19 -42.57 -12.24
CA TYR A 50 -38.28 -41.41 -11.34
C TYR A 50 -39.76 -41.09 -11.08
N GLY A 51 -40.00 -40.49 -9.95
CA GLY A 51 -41.36 -40.07 -9.55
C GLY A 51 -41.36 -39.06 -8.45
N ASP A 52 -42.52 -38.52 -8.19
CA ASP A 52 -42.79 -37.54 -7.14
C ASP A 52 -42.63 -38.15 -5.76
N ALA A 53 -41.91 -37.46 -4.92
CA ALA A 53 -41.64 -37.89 -3.57
C ALA A 53 -41.78 -36.72 -2.58
N ILE A 54 -42.29 -37.02 -1.40
CA ILE A 54 -42.45 -36.04 -0.31
C ILE A 54 -42.03 -36.64 1.02
N GLY A 55 -41.54 -35.80 1.91
CA GLY A 55 -41.22 -36.13 3.29
C GLY A 55 -39.82 -35.81 3.72
N THR A 56 -39.57 -35.81 5.02
CA THR A 56 -38.26 -35.56 5.62
C THR A 56 -37.19 -36.57 5.20
N SER A 57 -37.58 -37.75 4.71
CA SER A 57 -36.67 -38.73 4.13
C SER A 57 -35.98 -38.23 2.87
N PHE A 58 -36.57 -37.27 2.15
CA PHE A 58 -36.02 -36.65 0.96
C PHE A 58 -35.24 -35.34 1.29
N ALA A 59 -35.55 -34.70 2.43
CA ALA A 59 -34.76 -33.59 2.95
C ALA A 59 -33.35 -34.04 3.40
N ALA A 60 -33.22 -35.22 3.97
CA ALA A 60 -31.94 -35.75 4.45
C ALA A 60 -30.87 -35.91 3.34
N PRO A 61 -31.17 -36.49 2.16
CA PRO A 61 -30.18 -36.53 1.04
C PRO A 61 -29.83 -35.16 0.48
N VAL A 62 -30.73 -34.16 0.54
CA VAL A 62 -30.41 -32.78 0.15
C VAL A 62 -29.30 -32.20 1.05
N VAL A 63 -29.40 -32.41 2.37
CA VAL A 63 -28.35 -32.02 3.33
C VAL A 63 -27.06 -32.82 3.09
N SER A 64 -27.18 -34.13 2.85
CA SER A 64 -26.00 -34.98 2.57
C SER A 64 -25.29 -34.59 1.28
N GLY A 65 -26.04 -34.25 0.22
CA GLY A 65 -25.52 -33.74 -1.04
C GLY A 65 -24.84 -32.37 -0.85
N SER A 66 -25.42 -31.50 -0.04
CA SER A 66 -24.82 -30.20 0.33
C SER A 66 -23.49 -30.36 1.08
N LEU A 67 -23.39 -31.32 2.00
CA LEU A 67 -22.11 -31.65 2.67
C LEU A 67 -21.10 -32.21 1.70
N ALA A 68 -21.48 -33.02 0.72
CA ALA A 68 -20.58 -33.53 -0.32
C ALA A 68 -20.02 -32.41 -1.18
N LEU A 69 -20.85 -31.45 -1.60
CA LEU A 69 -20.42 -30.24 -2.32
C LEU A 69 -19.47 -29.38 -1.49
N LEU A 70 -19.77 -29.16 -0.20
CA LEU A 70 -18.87 -28.46 0.69
C LEU A 70 -17.55 -29.20 0.89
N LYS A 71 -17.58 -30.55 0.94
CA LYS A 71 -16.36 -31.36 1.04
C LYS A 71 -15.49 -31.27 -0.21
N GLU A 72 -16.10 -31.19 -1.38
CA GLU A 72 -15.40 -30.93 -2.63
C GLU A 72 -14.76 -29.55 -2.67
N LEU A 73 -15.49 -28.52 -2.23
CA LEU A 73 -15.02 -27.14 -2.18
C LEU A 73 -13.94 -26.92 -1.11
N PHE A 74 -14.06 -27.60 0.04
CA PHE A 74 -13.16 -27.47 1.18
C PHE A 74 -12.58 -28.84 1.60
N PRO A 75 -11.75 -29.48 0.76
CA PRO A 75 -11.29 -30.86 0.98
C PRO A 75 -10.46 -31.05 2.24
N SER A 76 -9.76 -29.99 2.68
CA SER A 76 -8.91 -30.00 3.88
C SER A 76 -9.67 -29.74 5.19
N VAL A 77 -10.98 -29.44 5.12
CA VAL A 77 -11.80 -29.17 6.30
C VAL A 77 -12.41 -30.45 6.87
N GLY A 78 -12.43 -30.56 8.20
CA GLY A 78 -12.99 -31.70 8.91
C GLY A 78 -14.53 -31.81 8.73
N ASN A 79 -15.08 -33.05 8.74
CA ASN A 79 -16.50 -33.27 8.49
C ASN A 79 -17.39 -32.58 9.54
N TYR A 80 -16.93 -32.51 10.79
CA TYR A 80 -17.66 -31.79 11.84
C TYR A 80 -17.78 -30.29 11.54
N GLU A 81 -16.69 -29.67 11.07
CA GLU A 81 -16.69 -28.25 10.71
C GLU A 81 -17.59 -27.97 9.50
N LEU A 82 -17.62 -28.88 8.50
CA LEU A 82 -18.52 -28.78 7.36
C LEU A 82 -19.99 -28.84 7.80
N ALA A 83 -20.34 -29.76 8.69
CA ALA A 83 -21.68 -29.84 9.24
C ALA A 83 -22.05 -28.58 10.05
N ASN A 84 -21.14 -28.12 10.90
CA ASN A 84 -21.34 -26.89 11.67
C ASN A 84 -21.54 -25.67 10.75
N ARG A 85 -20.80 -25.61 9.61
CA ARG A 85 -20.97 -24.54 8.63
C ARG A 85 -22.40 -24.48 8.09
N LEU A 86 -23.02 -25.62 7.74
CA LEU A 86 -24.41 -25.64 7.29
C LEU A 86 -25.36 -25.14 8.37
N LEU A 87 -25.11 -25.48 9.64
CA LEU A 87 -25.93 -25.01 10.77
C LEU A 87 -25.83 -23.52 10.98
N VAL A 88 -24.58 -22.98 10.96
CA VAL A 88 -24.32 -21.54 11.17
C VAL A 88 -24.84 -20.68 10.04
N THR A 89 -24.80 -21.16 8.80
CA THR A 89 -25.18 -20.40 7.59
C THR A 89 -26.64 -20.61 7.18
N ALA A 90 -27.39 -21.43 7.91
CA ALA A 90 -28.81 -21.67 7.64
C ALA A 90 -29.63 -20.37 7.70
N ASN A 91 -30.62 -20.25 6.83
CA ASN A 91 -31.50 -19.08 6.79
C ASN A 91 -32.50 -19.12 7.94
N LYS A 92 -32.51 -18.06 8.76
CA LYS A 92 -33.39 -17.89 9.92
C LYS A 92 -34.52 -16.86 9.68
N ASP A 93 -34.76 -16.45 8.42
CA ASP A 93 -35.75 -15.43 8.12
C ASP A 93 -37.17 -15.97 8.17
N GLY A 94 -38.12 -15.11 8.55
CA GLY A 94 -39.52 -15.42 8.55
C GLY A 94 -39.90 -16.55 9.52
N ILE A 95 -40.58 -17.60 9.01
CA ILE A 95 -41.03 -18.75 9.82
C ILE A 95 -39.84 -19.57 10.38
N TYR A 96 -38.69 -19.53 9.73
CA TYR A 96 -37.47 -20.27 10.14
C TYR A 96 -36.78 -19.70 11.37
N ALA A 97 -37.24 -18.56 11.89
CA ALA A 97 -36.72 -17.96 13.11
C ALA A 97 -37.07 -18.75 14.38
N ASP A 98 -38.13 -19.57 14.35
CA ASP A 98 -38.54 -20.42 15.50
C ASP A 98 -37.65 -21.66 15.57
N SER A 99 -36.59 -21.57 16.37
CA SER A 99 -35.64 -22.68 16.54
C SER A 99 -36.25 -23.92 17.18
N SER A 100 -37.37 -23.81 17.92
CA SER A 100 -38.05 -24.96 18.51
C SER A 100 -38.70 -25.85 17.45
N ILE A 101 -39.03 -25.26 16.30
CA ILE A 101 -39.62 -25.96 15.16
C ILE A 101 -38.56 -26.27 14.10
N TYR A 102 -37.79 -25.26 13.71
CA TYR A 102 -36.89 -25.29 12.53
C TYR A 102 -35.41 -25.43 12.86
N GLY A 103 -35.04 -25.56 14.14
CA GLY A 103 -33.65 -25.70 14.57
C GLY A 103 -32.81 -24.48 14.21
N GLN A 104 -31.70 -24.68 13.46
CA GLN A 104 -30.83 -23.62 12.99
C GLN A 104 -31.35 -22.89 11.75
N GLY A 105 -32.51 -23.32 11.20
CA GLY A 105 -33.18 -22.68 10.06
C GLY A 105 -33.15 -23.51 8.79
N LEU A 106 -33.50 -22.89 7.67
CA LEU A 106 -33.51 -23.52 6.35
C LEU A 106 -32.10 -23.61 5.77
N LEU A 107 -31.75 -24.79 5.27
CA LEU A 107 -30.48 -25.01 4.52
C LEU A 107 -30.26 -23.91 3.48
N ASN A 108 -29.09 -23.27 3.56
CA ASN A 108 -28.66 -22.20 2.64
C ASN A 108 -27.27 -22.50 2.10
N LEU A 109 -27.21 -23.26 1.01
CA LEU A 109 -25.95 -23.65 0.42
C LEU A 109 -25.19 -22.46 -0.19
N ASP A 110 -25.90 -21.43 -0.71
CA ASP A 110 -25.26 -20.20 -1.21
C ASP A 110 -24.47 -19.48 -0.10
N ALA A 111 -25.09 -19.31 1.07
CA ALA A 111 -24.40 -18.73 2.22
C ALA A 111 -23.27 -19.64 2.73
N ALA A 112 -23.44 -20.96 2.69
CA ALA A 112 -22.43 -21.91 3.12
C ALA A 112 -21.19 -21.95 2.23
N THR A 113 -21.27 -21.54 0.97
CA THR A 113 -20.14 -21.47 0.03
C THR A 113 -19.41 -20.12 0.04
N ARG A 114 -19.95 -19.11 0.73
CA ARG A 114 -19.36 -17.76 0.85
C ARG A 114 -18.62 -17.59 2.18
N PRO A 115 -17.67 -16.64 2.28
CA PRO A 115 -17.02 -16.34 3.55
C PRO A 115 -18.01 -15.95 4.64
N VAL A 116 -17.83 -16.48 5.85
CA VAL A 116 -18.57 -16.08 7.04
C VAL A 116 -17.75 -15.05 7.82
N GLY A 117 -18.25 -13.82 7.85
CA GLY A 117 -17.52 -12.68 8.44
C GLY A 117 -16.33 -12.21 7.60
N ASP A 118 -15.37 -11.58 8.25
CA ASP A 118 -14.19 -11.00 7.60
C ASP A 118 -13.14 -12.07 7.28
N LEU A 119 -12.45 -11.89 6.15
CA LEU A 119 -11.32 -12.73 5.81
C LEU A 119 -10.07 -12.29 6.57
N SER A 120 -9.30 -13.26 7.04
CA SER A 120 -8.08 -13.07 7.81
C SER A 120 -6.89 -13.83 7.20
N VAL A 121 -5.71 -13.26 7.38
CA VAL A 121 -4.42 -13.90 7.10
C VAL A 121 -3.98 -14.65 8.36
N ALA A 122 -3.56 -15.90 8.19
CA ALA A 122 -2.97 -16.65 9.30
C ALA A 122 -1.53 -16.17 9.52
N THR A 123 -1.21 -15.85 10.77
CA THR A 123 0.14 -15.40 11.19
C THR A 123 0.84 -16.42 12.08
N GLY A 124 0.15 -17.50 12.45
CA GLY A 124 0.67 -18.57 13.30
C GLY A 124 0.58 -19.94 12.62
N MET A 125 1.10 -20.96 13.27
CA MET A 125 1.07 -22.35 12.78
C MET A 125 -0.32 -22.98 12.86
N SER A 126 -1.26 -22.39 13.58
CA SER A 126 -2.64 -22.88 13.75
C SER A 126 -3.63 -21.73 13.59
N LEU A 127 -4.80 -22.02 13.05
CA LEU A 127 -5.91 -21.07 12.94
C LEU A 127 -6.44 -20.62 14.31
N ASP A 128 -6.15 -21.36 15.37
CA ASP A 128 -6.55 -21.02 16.74
C ASP A 128 -5.59 -20.02 17.41
N SER A 129 -4.46 -19.71 16.76
CA SER A 129 -3.44 -18.79 17.26
C SER A 129 -2.92 -17.88 16.15
N GLY A 130 -3.22 -16.60 16.23
CA GLY A 130 -2.64 -15.62 15.33
C GLY A 130 -3.37 -15.51 13.98
N MET A 131 -4.55 -14.93 14.01
CA MET A 131 -5.27 -14.48 12.81
C MET A 131 -5.28 -12.96 12.78
N GLN A 132 -4.99 -12.37 11.64
CA GLN A 132 -5.01 -10.93 11.43
C GLN A 132 -5.92 -10.58 10.26
N SER A 133 -6.68 -9.49 10.37
CA SER A 133 -7.57 -9.04 9.29
C SER A 133 -6.79 -8.87 7.97
N ALA A 134 -7.31 -9.42 6.89
CA ALA A 134 -6.73 -9.28 5.56
C ALA A 134 -6.65 -7.80 5.13
N ALA A 135 -7.58 -6.96 5.57
CA ALA A 135 -7.58 -5.53 5.30
C ALA A 135 -6.38 -4.77 5.91
N GLN A 136 -5.80 -5.31 6.99
CA GLN A 136 -4.62 -4.75 7.67
C GLN A 136 -3.31 -5.48 7.30
N SER A 137 -3.35 -6.34 6.30
CA SER A 137 -2.23 -7.23 5.94
C SER A 137 -1.59 -6.87 4.61
N ASN A 138 -1.84 -5.66 4.12
CA ASN A 138 -1.33 -5.20 2.83
C ASN A 138 0.07 -4.60 2.96
N ILE A 139 0.86 -4.75 1.88
CA ILE A 139 2.10 -4.01 1.66
C ILE A 139 1.76 -2.84 0.75
N SER A 140 2.08 -1.62 1.17
CA SER A 140 1.74 -0.42 0.42
C SER A 140 2.92 0.53 0.24
N GLY A 141 2.91 1.23 -0.89
CA GLY A 141 3.85 2.30 -1.18
C GLY A 141 5.29 1.86 -1.47
N GLY A 142 6.19 2.84 -1.41
CA GLY A 142 7.63 2.70 -1.42
C GLY A 142 8.29 2.02 -2.61
N ALA A 143 9.57 1.71 -2.44
CA ALA A 143 10.39 1.12 -3.48
C ALA A 143 10.17 -0.40 -3.67
N LEU A 144 9.56 -1.06 -2.69
CA LEU A 144 9.36 -2.52 -2.68
C LEU A 144 8.10 -2.97 -3.45
N GLY A 145 7.04 -2.15 -3.45
CA GLY A 145 5.71 -2.57 -3.88
C GLY A 145 5.64 -3.21 -5.26
N THR A 146 6.26 -2.60 -6.27
CA THR A 146 6.22 -3.14 -7.65
C THR A 146 6.99 -4.46 -7.79
N SER A 147 8.14 -4.58 -7.13
CA SER A 147 8.96 -5.80 -7.17
C SER A 147 8.22 -6.97 -6.55
N LEU A 148 7.59 -6.73 -5.42
CA LEU A 148 6.85 -7.76 -4.69
C LEU A 148 5.56 -8.15 -5.40
N ALA A 149 4.81 -7.19 -5.97
CA ALA A 149 3.61 -7.48 -6.75
C ALA A 149 3.93 -8.40 -7.95
N ASN A 150 5.04 -8.15 -8.64
CA ASN A 150 5.49 -9.00 -9.74
C ASN A 150 5.91 -10.40 -9.27
N ALA A 151 6.60 -10.48 -8.13
CA ALA A 151 7.05 -11.74 -7.56
C ALA A 151 5.88 -12.62 -7.09
N LEU A 152 4.83 -12.02 -6.58
CA LEU A 152 3.62 -12.71 -6.14
C LEU A 152 2.63 -13.01 -7.27
N SER A 153 2.90 -12.48 -8.47
CA SER A 153 2.09 -12.78 -9.66
C SER A 153 2.12 -14.28 -9.97
N GLY A 154 0.95 -14.89 -10.05
CA GLY A 154 0.80 -16.32 -10.27
C GLY A 154 0.76 -17.17 -8.99
N ASN A 155 1.05 -16.61 -7.83
CA ASN A 155 0.88 -17.30 -6.54
C ASN A 155 -0.53 -17.06 -5.98
N THR A 156 -1.02 -18.05 -5.24
CA THR A 156 -2.31 -17.99 -4.57
C THR A 156 -2.10 -18.02 -3.07
N VAL A 157 -2.87 -17.22 -2.33
CA VAL A 157 -2.88 -17.21 -0.87
C VAL A 157 -4.22 -17.67 -0.36
N ALA A 158 -4.23 -18.49 0.69
CA ALA A 158 -5.41 -18.87 1.43
C ALA A 158 -5.69 -17.81 2.52
N LEU A 159 -6.85 -17.20 2.46
CA LEU A 159 -7.42 -16.41 3.54
C LEU A 159 -8.48 -17.24 4.25
N PHE A 160 -8.65 -17.01 5.52
CA PHE A 160 -9.56 -17.81 6.34
C PHE A 160 -10.70 -16.92 6.85
N ASP A 161 -11.92 -17.45 6.76
CA ASP A 161 -13.08 -16.81 7.33
C ASP A 161 -13.17 -17.06 8.85
N ASN A 162 -14.19 -16.48 9.51
CA ASN A 162 -14.37 -16.61 10.97
C ASN A 162 -14.56 -18.06 11.44
N LEU A 163 -14.93 -18.98 10.56
CA LEU A 163 -15.04 -20.40 10.85
C LEU A 163 -13.76 -21.18 10.54
N GLY A 164 -12.73 -20.50 9.97
CA GLY A 164 -11.47 -21.10 9.60
C GLY A 164 -11.48 -21.85 8.26
N PHE A 165 -12.40 -21.52 7.37
CA PHE A 165 -12.47 -22.09 6.02
C PHE A 165 -11.57 -21.31 5.07
N PRO A 166 -10.78 -21.99 4.21
CA PRO A 166 -9.87 -21.33 3.29
C PRO A 166 -10.62 -20.79 2.06
N PHE A 167 -10.38 -19.53 1.74
CA PHE A 167 -10.78 -18.87 0.51
C PHE A 167 -9.54 -18.39 -0.22
N TYR A 168 -9.44 -18.72 -1.50
CA TYR A 168 -8.22 -18.49 -2.27
C TYR A 168 -8.32 -17.23 -3.11
N GLN A 169 -7.28 -16.42 -3.05
CA GLN A 169 -7.13 -15.26 -3.93
C GLN A 169 -5.71 -15.13 -4.44
N SER A 170 -5.52 -14.29 -5.45
CA SER A 170 -4.18 -14.00 -5.95
C SER A 170 -3.35 -13.28 -4.88
N ALA A 171 -2.13 -13.75 -4.64
CA ALA A 171 -1.25 -13.19 -3.62
C ALA A 171 -0.80 -11.75 -3.93
N ASN A 172 -0.85 -11.32 -5.20
CA ASN A 172 -0.56 -9.93 -5.56
C ASN A 172 -1.61 -8.94 -5.02
N ASN A 173 -2.80 -9.40 -4.61
CA ASN A 173 -3.80 -8.56 -3.95
C ASN A 173 -3.36 -8.10 -2.54
N LEU A 174 -2.35 -8.75 -1.96
CA LEU A 174 -1.72 -8.31 -0.70
C LEU A 174 -0.80 -7.10 -0.91
N VAL A 175 -0.53 -6.71 -2.14
CA VAL A 175 0.37 -5.59 -2.45
C VAL A 175 -0.41 -4.49 -3.16
N THR A 176 -0.42 -3.31 -2.55
CA THR A 176 -0.92 -2.09 -3.18
C THR A 176 0.27 -1.32 -3.72
N PRO A 177 0.55 -1.37 -5.02
CA PRO A 177 1.64 -0.59 -5.60
C PRO A 177 1.35 0.90 -5.41
N SER A 178 2.40 1.69 -5.16
CA SER A 178 2.24 3.14 -5.13
C SER A 178 1.86 3.60 -6.55
N VAL A 179 0.62 4.00 -6.70
CA VAL A 179 0.18 4.64 -7.94
C VAL A 179 0.72 6.07 -7.89
N LYS A 180 1.81 6.32 -8.61
CA LYS A 180 2.17 7.70 -8.92
C LYS A 180 1.04 8.27 -9.77
N ARG A 181 0.17 9.05 -9.16
CA ARG A 181 -0.73 9.90 -9.92
C ARG A 181 0.15 10.89 -10.67
N THR A 182 0.10 10.86 -11.99
CA THR A 182 0.50 11.99 -12.83
C THR A 182 -0.46 13.13 -12.48
N ASN A 183 -0.16 13.84 -11.41
CA ASN A 183 -0.89 15.04 -11.09
C ASN A 183 -0.63 16.01 -12.22
N VAL A 184 -1.66 16.30 -13.02
CA VAL A 184 -1.69 17.51 -13.82
C VAL A 184 -1.33 18.63 -12.83
N PRO A 185 -0.28 19.41 -13.06
CA PRO A 185 0.18 20.39 -12.10
C PRO A 185 -0.95 21.35 -11.81
N ALA A 186 -1.56 21.22 -10.64
CA ALA A 186 -2.40 22.27 -10.11
C ALA A 186 -1.51 23.51 -10.01
N LEU A 187 -2.00 24.66 -10.43
CA LEU A 187 -1.34 25.96 -10.29
C LEU A 187 -1.01 26.14 -8.79
N ARG A 188 0.21 25.85 -8.41
CA ARG A 188 0.68 25.96 -7.04
C ARG A 188 1.37 27.32 -6.91
N HIS A 189 1.00 28.05 -5.88
CA HIS A 189 1.63 29.33 -5.56
C HIS A 189 2.83 29.09 -4.64
N GLY A 190 4.04 29.16 -5.19
CA GLY A 190 5.25 29.26 -4.39
C GLY A 190 5.76 30.70 -4.46
N SER A 191 6.02 31.34 -3.34
CA SER A 191 6.70 32.60 -3.29
C SER A 191 8.13 32.40 -2.81
N GLN A 192 9.09 32.99 -3.53
CA GLN A 192 10.47 33.03 -3.11
C GLN A 192 10.88 34.51 -3.05
N GLN A 193 11.32 34.93 -1.89
CA GLN A 193 11.86 36.27 -1.70
C GLN A 193 13.32 36.17 -1.27
N SER A 194 14.21 36.92 -1.92
CA SER A 194 15.60 37.01 -1.54
C SER A 194 15.97 38.50 -1.33
N SER A 195 16.51 38.81 -0.16
CA SER A 195 17.02 40.14 0.18
C SER A 195 18.14 39.98 1.21
N ASN A 196 19.24 40.75 1.03
CA ASN A 196 20.35 40.82 1.98
C ASN A 196 20.91 39.44 2.43
N GLY A 197 21.08 38.52 1.51
CA GLY A 197 21.57 37.16 1.83
C GLY A 197 20.56 36.25 2.50
N THR A 198 19.31 36.66 2.65
CA THR A 198 18.22 35.84 3.17
C THR A 198 17.32 35.38 2.03
N LYS A 199 17.09 34.07 1.95
CA LYS A 199 16.16 33.45 1.02
C LYS A 199 15.03 32.82 1.81
N ILE A 200 13.80 33.19 1.50
CA ILE A 200 12.59 32.62 2.08
C ILE A 200 11.82 31.93 0.97
N SER A 201 11.48 30.69 1.16
CA SER A 201 10.62 29.93 0.25
C SER A 201 9.40 29.46 1.01
N LEU A 202 8.23 29.77 0.50
CA LEU A 202 6.93 29.36 1.03
C LEU A 202 6.19 28.66 -0.08
N GLY A 203 5.55 27.56 0.22
CA GLY A 203 4.64 26.89 -0.70
C GLY A 203 3.29 26.65 -0.08
N SER A 204 2.24 26.82 -0.85
CA SER A 204 0.89 26.42 -0.48
C SER A 204 0.31 25.57 -1.60
N THR A 205 -0.29 24.46 -1.25
CA THR A 205 -1.10 23.66 -2.15
C THR A 205 -2.54 24.11 -2.00
N PRO A 206 -3.20 24.61 -3.05
CA PRO A 206 -4.64 24.71 -3.01
C PRO A 206 -5.18 23.29 -2.91
N ASP A 207 -5.92 23.00 -1.85
CA ASP A 207 -6.62 21.73 -1.71
C ASP A 207 -7.81 21.75 -2.67
N PRO A 208 -7.78 21.01 -3.81
CA PRO A 208 -8.87 21.01 -4.75
C PRO A 208 -10.14 20.33 -4.20
N TRP A 209 -10.03 19.60 -3.09
CA TRP A 209 -11.12 18.83 -2.49
C TRP A 209 -11.75 19.51 -1.29
N ARG A 210 -11.17 20.57 -0.72
CA ARG A 210 -11.81 21.42 0.29
C ARG A 210 -12.84 22.40 -0.26
N GLN A 211 -13.33 22.18 -1.49
CA GLN A 211 -14.43 23.00 -2.07
C GLN A 211 -15.79 22.74 -1.40
N ASP A 212 -15.93 21.72 -0.58
CA ASP A 212 -17.22 21.35 0.01
C ASP A 212 -17.58 22.05 1.32
N GLU A 213 -16.72 22.88 1.88
CA GLU A 213 -17.11 23.79 2.97
C GLU A 213 -17.69 25.12 2.46
N TYR A 214 -18.64 25.04 1.53
CA TYR A 214 -19.58 26.13 1.28
C TYR A 214 -20.63 26.15 2.38
N TYR A 215 -20.26 26.64 3.56
CA TYR A 215 -21.24 27.05 4.55
C TYR A 215 -21.35 28.57 4.52
N ASN A 216 -22.50 29.07 4.06
CA ASN A 216 -22.87 30.48 4.02
C ASN A 216 -22.12 31.41 3.04
N GLY A 217 -21.78 30.96 1.83
CA GLY A 217 -21.46 31.87 0.73
C GLY A 217 -20.14 32.65 0.82
N THR A 218 -19.31 32.41 1.81
CA THR A 218 -17.96 32.98 1.92
C THR A 218 -16.90 31.90 1.89
N PRO A 219 -15.98 31.89 0.89
CA PRO A 219 -14.87 30.94 0.89
C PRO A 219 -13.91 31.26 2.04
N LYS A 220 -13.89 30.42 3.06
CA LYS A 220 -12.82 30.46 4.06
C LYS A 220 -11.55 29.84 3.49
N HIS A 221 -10.89 30.53 2.59
CA HIS A 221 -9.54 30.18 2.18
C HIS A 221 -8.56 30.60 3.28
N GLN A 222 -8.35 29.76 4.28
CA GLN A 222 -7.12 29.83 5.05
C GLN A 222 -6.04 29.14 4.22
N VAL A 223 -5.28 29.92 3.47
CA VAL A 223 -4.06 29.45 2.83
C VAL A 223 -3.05 29.20 3.94
N GLN A 224 -2.95 27.97 4.42
CA GLN A 224 -1.86 27.58 5.28
C GLN A 224 -0.68 27.20 4.39
N PRO A 225 0.53 27.70 4.67
CA PRO A 225 1.71 27.27 3.93
C PRO A 225 1.96 25.77 4.17
N ASP A 226 2.08 24.99 3.12
CA ASP A 226 2.41 23.56 3.20
C ASP A 226 3.81 23.36 3.71
N TYR A 227 4.71 24.27 3.37
CA TYR A 227 6.09 24.27 3.85
C TYR A 227 6.66 25.68 3.99
N ILE A 228 7.65 25.80 4.86
CA ILE A 228 8.49 26.99 5.03
C ILE A 228 9.94 26.56 4.95
N ALA A 229 10.74 27.20 4.08
CA ALA A 229 12.18 26.99 4.00
C ALA A 229 12.89 28.35 4.07
N LEU A 230 13.80 28.46 5.01
CA LEU A 230 14.60 29.65 5.29
C LEU A 230 16.08 29.32 5.03
N GLN A 231 16.77 30.18 4.30
CA GLN A 231 18.20 30.09 4.11
C GLN A 231 18.80 31.49 4.25
N PHE A 232 19.82 31.59 5.05
CA PHE A 232 20.56 32.83 5.31
C PHE A 232 22.03 32.63 5.05
N GLN A 233 22.66 33.57 4.32
CA GLN A 233 24.09 33.61 4.09
C GLN A 233 24.64 34.98 4.54
N ASN A 234 25.65 34.94 5.41
CA ASN A 234 26.32 36.16 5.83
C ASN A 234 27.40 36.59 4.82
N PRO A 235 27.93 37.81 4.93
CA PRO A 235 28.99 38.30 4.03
C PRO A 235 30.27 37.45 4.05
N GLN A 236 30.51 36.67 5.10
CA GLN A 236 31.66 35.76 5.23
C GLN A 236 31.41 34.40 4.57
N GLY A 237 30.26 34.20 3.93
CA GLY A 237 29.90 32.95 3.27
C GLY A 237 29.38 31.85 4.19
N ILE A 238 29.17 32.14 5.48
CA ILE A 238 28.56 31.18 6.41
C ILE A 238 27.06 31.12 6.12
N GLU A 239 26.56 29.92 5.85
CA GLU A 239 25.13 29.67 5.64
C GLU A 239 24.49 29.09 6.88
N ARG A 240 23.20 29.39 7.07
CA ARG A 240 22.30 28.76 8.02
C ARG A 240 20.99 28.48 7.31
N PHE A 241 20.39 27.35 7.58
CA PHE A 241 19.10 27.02 7.01
C PHE A 241 18.20 26.34 8.05
N ALA A 242 16.90 26.50 7.85
CA ALA A 242 15.86 25.81 8.59
C ALA A 242 14.64 25.59 7.71
N GLY A 243 13.98 24.46 7.89
CA GLY A 243 12.77 24.11 7.17
C GLY A 243 11.73 23.50 8.11
N ILE A 244 10.47 23.80 7.82
CA ILE A 244 9.30 23.11 8.41
C ILE A 244 8.49 22.55 7.25
N ASN A 245 8.21 21.26 7.29
CA ASN A 245 7.54 20.49 6.23
C ASN A 245 8.23 20.62 4.85
N ALA A 246 9.47 21.06 4.82
CA ALA A 246 10.30 21.18 3.63
C ALA A 246 11.15 19.93 3.47
N ASN A 247 11.34 19.47 2.23
CA ASN A 247 12.28 18.36 1.98
C ASN A 247 13.69 18.79 2.39
N PRO A 248 14.35 18.08 3.31
CA PRO A 248 15.72 18.42 3.74
C PRO A 248 16.72 18.49 2.59
N GLY A 249 16.52 17.72 1.53
CA GLY A 249 17.37 17.71 0.33
C GLY A 249 17.42 19.04 -0.41
N TRP A 250 16.48 19.96 -0.20
CA TRP A 250 16.49 21.29 -0.83
C TRP A 250 17.60 22.23 -0.33
N PHE A 251 18.23 21.89 0.78
CA PHE A 251 19.33 22.67 1.33
C PHE A 251 20.71 22.21 0.86
N PHE A 252 20.77 21.17 -0.01
CA PHE A 252 22.00 20.52 -0.46
C PHE A 252 22.10 20.49 -1.98
N GLY A 253 23.33 20.32 -2.49
CA GLY A 253 23.61 20.20 -3.91
C GLY A 253 23.10 21.37 -4.74
N VAL A 254 22.57 21.07 -5.92
CA VAL A 254 22.07 22.09 -6.87
C VAL A 254 20.89 22.90 -6.31
N TYR A 255 20.13 22.36 -5.36
CA TYR A 255 19.09 23.12 -4.67
C TYR A 255 19.69 24.07 -3.63
N GLY A 256 20.61 23.59 -2.82
CA GLY A 256 21.31 24.38 -1.81
C GLY A 256 22.13 25.51 -2.42
N ASP A 257 22.73 25.30 -3.59
CA ASP A 257 23.43 26.30 -4.35
C ASP A 257 22.50 27.22 -5.16
N SER A 258 21.18 27.11 -4.94
CA SER A 258 20.16 27.93 -5.61
C SER A 258 20.11 27.79 -7.13
N MET A 259 20.71 26.73 -7.69
CA MET A 259 20.65 26.44 -9.11
C MET A 259 19.24 25.98 -9.54
N LEU A 260 18.59 25.22 -8.70
CA LEU A 260 17.17 24.87 -8.83
C LEU A 260 16.42 25.46 -7.65
N SER A 261 15.25 25.97 -7.92
CA SER A 261 14.30 26.28 -6.85
C SER A 261 13.44 25.07 -6.62
N PRO A 262 13.10 24.73 -5.36
CA PRO A 262 12.10 23.71 -5.11
C PRO A 262 10.83 24.05 -5.89
N SER A 263 10.40 23.17 -6.76
CA SER A 263 9.09 23.37 -7.39
C SER A 263 8.00 23.07 -6.38
N SER A 264 6.86 23.66 -6.62
CA SER A 264 5.67 23.46 -5.77
C SER A 264 5.05 22.06 -5.93
N THR A 265 5.61 21.20 -6.80
CA THR A 265 5.14 19.81 -6.93
C THR A 265 5.80 18.95 -5.86
N HIS A 266 5.04 18.11 -5.19
CA HIS A 266 5.49 17.26 -4.08
C HIS A 266 6.64 16.31 -4.44
N ASP A 267 6.91 16.08 -5.73
CA ASP A 267 7.87 15.11 -6.24
C ASP A 267 9.18 15.71 -6.80
N ASP A 268 9.35 17.04 -6.71
CA ASP A 268 10.48 17.72 -7.36
C ASP A 268 11.75 17.69 -6.50
N SER A 269 12.23 16.50 -6.24
CA SER A 269 13.50 16.26 -5.55
C SER A 269 14.46 15.38 -6.36
N SER A 270 14.27 15.30 -7.67
CA SER A 270 15.05 14.40 -8.54
C SER A 270 16.57 14.59 -8.44
N PHE A 271 17.02 15.79 -8.11
CA PHE A 271 18.45 16.09 -7.87
C PHE A 271 18.84 16.05 -6.39
N ALA A 272 17.94 15.72 -5.48
CA ALA A 272 18.24 15.49 -4.07
C ALA A 272 18.39 13.99 -3.77
N ALA A 273 19.07 13.66 -2.68
CA ALA A 273 19.11 12.28 -2.21
C ALA A 273 17.70 11.81 -1.85
N PRO A 274 17.20 10.74 -2.48
CA PRO A 274 15.77 10.39 -2.39
C PRO A 274 15.33 10.01 -0.97
N TRP A 275 16.23 9.46 -0.15
CA TRP A 275 15.93 9.07 1.24
C TRP A 275 15.61 10.26 2.14
N LEU A 276 16.09 11.46 1.82
CA LEU A 276 15.74 12.69 2.54
C LEU A 276 14.26 13.03 2.38
N GLY A 277 13.63 12.54 1.31
CA GLY A 277 12.19 12.66 1.08
C GLY A 277 11.32 11.95 2.11
N PHE A 278 11.83 10.96 2.83
CA PHE A 278 11.09 10.25 3.88
C PHE A 278 10.89 11.09 5.15
N ALA A 279 11.59 12.21 5.27
CA ALA A 279 11.48 13.14 6.40
C ALA A 279 10.79 14.48 6.05
N ARG A 280 9.89 14.51 5.07
CA ARG A 280 9.26 15.74 4.56
C ARG A 280 8.40 16.48 5.57
N HIS A 281 7.66 15.75 6.41
CA HIS A 281 6.71 16.31 7.35
C HIS A 281 7.34 16.46 8.73
N GLY A 282 8.08 17.53 8.91
CA GLY A 282 8.79 17.77 10.14
C GLY A 282 9.66 19.02 10.07
N TRP A 283 10.80 18.95 10.72
CA TRP A 283 11.76 20.05 10.69
C TRP A 283 13.11 19.61 10.16
N SER A 284 13.82 20.56 9.57
CA SER A 284 15.23 20.43 9.19
C SER A 284 15.99 21.70 9.59
N SER A 285 17.24 21.53 9.96
CA SER A 285 18.10 22.66 10.32
C SER A 285 19.57 22.33 10.07
N GLY A 286 20.34 23.33 9.74
CA GLY A 286 21.77 23.16 9.51
C GLY A 286 22.48 24.41 9.08
N GLY A 287 23.66 24.21 8.52
CA GLY A 287 24.45 25.31 8.02
C GLY A 287 25.62 24.85 7.19
N ALA A 288 26.30 25.82 6.60
CA ALA A 288 27.53 25.60 5.84
C ALA A 288 28.65 26.58 6.24
N LEU A 289 29.85 26.07 6.22
CA LEU A 289 31.08 26.83 6.50
C LEU A 289 31.97 26.79 5.26
N PRO A 290 32.49 27.93 4.81
CA PRO A 290 33.55 27.94 3.80
C PRO A 290 34.81 27.30 4.38
N LEU A 291 35.50 26.48 3.58
CA LEU A 291 36.75 25.83 3.93
C LEU A 291 37.85 26.33 3.00
N GLY A 292 38.96 26.79 3.57
CA GLY A 292 40.11 27.27 2.79
C GLY A 292 39.85 28.58 2.04
N ASN A 293 40.57 28.79 0.93
CA ASN A 293 40.52 30.01 0.15
C ASN A 293 39.33 30.07 -0.81
N SER A 294 38.10 30.09 -0.28
CA SER A 294 36.83 30.41 -0.97
C SER A 294 36.22 29.40 -1.95
N THR A 295 36.86 28.29 -2.28
CA THR A 295 36.33 27.32 -3.25
C THR A 295 35.62 26.11 -2.60
N GLY A 296 35.97 25.76 -1.36
CA GLY A 296 35.41 24.64 -0.63
C GLY A 296 34.37 25.08 0.38
N LYS A 297 33.29 24.28 0.54
CA LYS A 297 32.23 24.51 1.49
C LYS A 297 31.83 23.16 2.14
N LEU A 298 31.77 23.14 3.47
CA LEU A 298 31.22 22.01 4.23
C LEU A 298 29.84 22.40 4.72
N ARG A 299 28.82 21.62 4.35
CA ARG A 299 27.44 21.80 4.77
C ARG A 299 26.99 20.59 5.59
N VAL A 300 26.29 20.83 6.71
CA VAL A 300 25.78 19.78 7.60
C VAL A 300 24.35 20.12 7.95
N GLY A 301 23.47 19.12 7.97
CA GLY A 301 22.09 19.27 8.39
C GLY A 301 21.58 18.07 9.16
N LEU A 302 20.65 18.39 10.03
CA LEU A 302 19.86 17.43 10.81
C LEU A 302 18.39 17.60 10.43
N PHE A 303 17.66 16.52 10.48
CA PHE A 303 16.22 16.53 10.19
C PHE A 303 15.47 15.48 10.97
N ASN A 304 14.20 15.76 11.20
CA ASN A 304 13.26 14.83 11.82
C ASN A 304 11.87 15.07 11.22
N GLY A 305 11.31 14.03 10.60
CA GLY A 305 9.95 13.99 10.09
C GLY A 305 9.03 13.35 11.12
N ASN A 306 8.00 14.07 11.54
CA ASN A 306 7.05 13.60 12.56
C ASN A 306 5.87 12.84 11.96
N GLY A 307 5.89 12.61 10.64
CA GLY A 307 4.86 11.87 9.94
C GLY A 307 3.44 12.27 10.38
N THR A 308 2.92 13.38 9.89
CA THR A 308 1.49 13.63 9.99
C THR A 308 0.80 12.90 8.86
N ALA A 309 -0.21 12.10 9.19
CA ALA A 309 -1.03 11.46 8.18
C ALA A 309 -1.58 12.53 7.22
N SER A 310 -1.26 12.41 5.94
CA SER A 310 -1.97 13.15 4.92
C SER A 310 -3.18 12.32 4.52
N TRP A 311 -4.33 12.98 4.37
CA TRP A 311 -5.53 12.32 3.88
C TRP A 311 -5.49 12.36 2.35
N ASP A 312 -5.45 11.21 1.71
CA ASP A 312 -5.67 11.09 0.26
C ASP A 312 -6.90 10.22 0.03
N ASN A 313 -7.97 10.80 -0.53
CA ASN A 313 -9.26 10.15 -0.82
C ASN A 313 -9.89 9.42 0.38
N ASP A 314 -10.04 10.09 1.51
CA ASP A 314 -10.64 9.56 2.75
C ASP A 314 -9.92 8.33 3.36
N GLN A 315 -8.72 8.00 2.88
CA GLN A 315 -7.85 7.01 3.51
C GLN A 315 -6.68 7.73 4.18
N PRO A 316 -6.35 7.39 5.43
CA PRO A 316 -5.13 7.87 6.05
C PRO A 316 -3.95 7.30 5.28
N VAL A 317 -3.19 8.16 4.60
CA VAL A 317 -1.85 7.79 4.13
C VAL A 317 -0.96 7.82 5.35
N SER A 318 -0.33 6.70 5.66
CA SER A 318 0.47 6.59 6.85
C SER A 318 1.60 7.62 6.87
N ALA A 319 1.88 8.00 8.05
CA ALA A 319 2.82 9.04 8.40
C ALA A 319 4.24 8.47 8.36
N HIS A 320 4.99 8.72 7.30
CA HIS A 320 6.41 8.39 7.28
C HIS A 320 7.16 9.19 8.35
N ARG A 321 7.72 8.51 9.33
CA ARG A 321 8.59 9.09 10.33
C ARG A 321 10.03 8.81 9.91
N GLY A 322 10.76 9.89 9.55
CA GLY A 322 12.15 9.77 9.16
C GLY A 322 13.01 10.78 9.90
N SER A 323 14.15 10.35 10.42
CA SER A 323 15.12 11.23 11.08
C SER A 323 16.52 10.92 10.59
N GLY A 324 17.42 11.90 10.68
CA GLY A 324 18.78 11.64 10.27
C GLY A 324 19.66 12.88 10.16
N ALA A 325 20.78 12.65 9.50
CA ALA A 325 21.80 13.66 9.27
C ALA A 325 22.38 13.54 7.87
N VAL A 326 22.79 14.65 7.30
CA VAL A 326 23.48 14.72 6.02
C VAL A 326 24.67 15.67 6.11
N MET A 327 25.75 15.29 5.46
CA MET A 327 26.95 16.08 5.30
C MET A 327 27.30 16.17 3.82
N GLU A 328 27.68 17.36 3.39
CA GLU A 328 28.09 17.66 2.01
C GLU A 328 29.40 18.44 2.02
N TYR A 329 30.31 18.00 1.19
CA TYR A 329 31.50 18.79 0.84
C TYR A 329 31.39 19.21 -0.61
N ALA A 330 31.29 20.52 -0.85
CA ALA A 330 31.16 21.10 -2.17
C ALA A 330 32.43 21.88 -2.53
N VAL A 331 32.84 21.74 -3.79
CA VAL A 331 33.90 22.58 -4.41
C VAL A 331 33.27 23.33 -5.58
N SER A 332 33.39 24.64 -5.54
CA SER A 332 32.76 25.49 -6.54
C SER A 332 33.81 26.38 -7.23
N SER A 333 33.61 26.61 -8.52
CA SER A 333 34.31 27.59 -9.33
C SER A 333 33.29 28.54 -9.97
N ASP A 334 33.73 29.53 -10.73
CA ASP A 334 32.86 30.48 -11.43
C ASP A 334 31.91 29.78 -12.42
N ARG A 335 32.25 28.57 -12.89
CA ARG A 335 31.52 27.87 -13.96
C ARG A 335 30.99 26.49 -13.55
N SER A 336 31.33 26.00 -12.38
CA SER A 336 30.94 24.65 -11.98
C SER A 336 30.92 24.49 -10.46
N SER A 337 30.09 23.59 -9.99
CA SER A 337 30.11 23.09 -8.62
C SER A 337 29.98 21.58 -8.66
N LEU A 338 30.74 20.92 -7.80
CA LEU A 338 30.63 19.48 -7.56
C LEU A 338 30.58 19.24 -6.05
N SER A 339 29.62 18.49 -5.58
CA SER A 339 29.51 18.14 -4.18
C SER A 339 29.48 16.62 -3.98
N LEU A 340 30.14 16.18 -2.93
CA LEU A 340 30.04 14.84 -2.37
C LEU A 340 29.13 14.91 -1.15
N GLN A 341 28.06 14.12 -1.16
CA GLN A 341 27.13 14.01 -0.06
C GLN A 341 27.25 12.64 0.58
N THR A 342 27.07 12.58 1.89
CA THR A 342 26.86 11.35 2.65
C THR A 342 25.85 11.61 3.75
N GLY A 343 25.06 10.60 4.08
CA GLY A 343 24.04 10.78 5.10
C GLY A 343 23.53 9.46 5.65
N PHE A 344 22.78 9.62 6.70
CA PHE A 344 22.09 8.55 7.40
C PHE A 344 20.63 8.94 7.58
N VAL A 345 19.73 8.01 7.29
CA VAL A 345 18.28 8.15 7.49
C VAL A 345 17.77 6.95 8.24
N ARG A 346 17.08 7.18 9.34
CA ARG A 346 16.28 6.18 10.04
C ARG A 346 14.81 6.43 9.75
N GLU A 347 14.14 5.43 9.23
CA GLU A 347 12.69 5.39 9.08
C GLU A 347 12.08 4.57 10.23
N GLU A 348 10.96 5.00 10.79
CA GLU A 348 10.18 4.25 11.77
C GLU A 348 8.95 3.66 11.08
N ASP A 349 8.60 2.43 11.38
CA ASP A 349 7.45 1.68 10.86
C ASP A 349 7.44 1.48 9.33
N THR A 350 8.51 1.85 8.63
CA THR A 350 8.62 1.78 7.17
C THR A 350 10.00 1.30 6.71
N PHE A 351 10.05 0.81 5.47
CA PHE A 351 11.26 0.38 4.79
C PHE A 351 11.32 0.99 3.37
N LEU A 352 12.25 1.88 3.12
CA LEU A 352 12.36 2.63 1.86
C LEU A 352 11.01 3.22 1.41
N GLY A 353 10.29 3.79 2.37
CA GLY A 353 8.98 4.34 2.18
C GLY A 353 7.86 3.31 1.98
N THR A 354 8.13 2.03 2.18
CA THR A 354 7.15 0.94 2.09
C THR A 354 6.61 0.62 3.47
N GLU A 355 5.30 0.51 3.59
CA GLU A 355 4.61 0.01 4.76
C GLU A 355 4.32 -1.46 4.62
N ILE A 356 4.50 -2.20 5.70
CA ILE A 356 4.22 -3.63 5.76
C ILE A 356 3.13 -3.85 6.80
N GLY A 357 2.04 -4.49 6.36
CA GLY A 357 0.92 -4.82 7.23
C GLY A 357 1.31 -5.81 8.34
N ILE A 358 0.68 -5.66 9.50
CA ILE A 358 1.00 -6.37 10.75
C ILE A 358 1.09 -7.89 10.56
N ALA A 359 0.26 -8.49 9.70
CA ALA A 359 0.27 -9.93 9.46
C ALA A 359 1.55 -10.43 8.79
N LEU A 360 2.23 -9.58 8.01
CA LEU A 360 3.41 -9.95 7.27
C LEU A 360 4.70 -9.75 8.07
N GLY A 361 4.64 -8.96 9.13
CA GLY A 361 5.74 -8.64 10.02
C GLY A 361 5.69 -7.19 10.47
N THR A 362 6.49 -6.84 11.47
CA THR A 362 6.62 -5.46 11.94
C THR A 362 8.02 -4.95 11.60
N ILE A 363 8.07 -3.72 11.11
CA ILE A 363 9.32 -2.96 10.99
C ILE A 363 9.31 -1.98 12.14
N ASP A 364 10.27 -2.12 13.06
CA ASP A 364 10.44 -1.15 14.14
C ASP A 364 11.17 0.09 13.64
N SER A 365 12.24 -0.12 12.86
CA SER A 365 12.94 0.96 12.17
C SER A 365 13.83 0.37 11.07
N SER A 366 14.00 1.10 9.97
CA SER A 366 14.99 0.79 8.95
C SER A 366 16.04 1.90 8.87
N ASP A 367 17.29 1.49 8.71
CA ASP A 367 18.44 2.39 8.70
C ASP A 367 19.09 2.41 7.32
N THR A 368 19.16 3.59 6.70
CA THR A 368 19.80 3.78 5.40
C THR A 368 21.03 4.68 5.52
N PHE A 369 22.17 4.17 5.06
CA PHE A 369 23.37 4.97 4.79
C PHE A 369 23.48 5.22 3.29
N PHE A 370 23.71 6.46 2.90
CA PHE A 370 23.84 6.82 1.49
C PHE A 370 25.06 7.71 1.22
N ALA A 371 25.52 7.66 -0.02
CA ALA A 371 26.51 8.58 -0.56
C ALA A 371 26.10 8.97 -1.98
N GLY A 372 26.54 10.13 -2.43
CA GLY A 372 26.24 10.60 -3.78
C GLY A 372 27.09 11.77 -4.22
N LEU A 373 27.05 11.99 -5.52
CA LEU A 373 27.64 13.14 -6.20
C LEU A 373 26.53 13.99 -6.79
N ASN A 374 26.68 15.30 -6.65
CA ASN A 374 25.72 16.27 -7.14
C ASN A 374 26.47 17.49 -7.67
N GLY A 375 26.01 18.08 -8.76
CA GLY A 375 26.69 19.25 -9.27
C GLY A 375 26.11 19.84 -10.53
N HIS A 376 26.71 20.94 -10.95
CA HIS A 376 26.39 21.65 -12.18
C HIS A 376 27.61 22.16 -12.89
N VAL A 377 27.48 22.39 -14.18
CA VAL A 377 28.51 22.96 -15.04
C VAL A 377 27.92 23.94 -16.06
N GLN A 378 28.53 25.12 -16.21
CA GLN A 378 28.13 26.08 -17.23
C GLN A 378 28.65 25.63 -18.60
N LEU A 379 27.74 25.22 -19.47
CA LEU A 379 28.06 24.74 -20.82
C LEU A 379 28.19 25.87 -21.83
N SER A 380 27.38 26.90 -21.66
CA SER A 380 27.43 28.14 -22.45
C SER A 380 26.94 29.30 -21.60
N PRO A 381 27.02 30.55 -22.03
CA PRO A 381 26.51 31.69 -21.25
C PRO A 381 25.05 31.56 -20.81
N GLN A 382 24.25 30.75 -21.51
CA GLN A 382 22.82 30.60 -21.22
C GLN A 382 22.45 29.20 -20.66
N TRP A 383 23.28 28.17 -20.92
CA TRP A 383 22.93 26.79 -20.57
C TRP A 383 23.84 26.21 -19.51
N GLN A 384 23.23 25.55 -18.55
CA GLN A 384 23.87 24.79 -17.48
C GLN A 384 23.48 23.33 -17.56
N GLY A 385 24.46 22.44 -17.42
CA GLY A 385 24.25 21.02 -17.21
C GLY A 385 24.13 20.71 -15.71
N LEU A 386 23.25 19.81 -15.35
CA LEU A 386 22.97 19.36 -13.98
C LEU A 386 23.15 17.85 -13.89
N VAL A 387 23.70 17.35 -12.79
CA VAL A 387 23.84 15.93 -12.53
C VAL A 387 23.67 15.62 -11.03
N ALA A 388 23.04 14.50 -10.74
CA ALA A 388 22.98 13.91 -9.40
C ALA A 388 23.03 12.39 -9.51
N LEU A 389 23.83 11.75 -8.68
CA LEU A 389 24.03 10.31 -8.63
C LEU A 389 24.06 9.89 -7.16
N TYR A 390 23.22 8.95 -6.76
CA TYR A 390 23.13 8.50 -5.37
C TYR A 390 23.09 6.99 -5.28
N SER A 391 23.72 6.44 -4.26
CA SER A 391 23.64 5.04 -3.86
C SER A 391 23.50 4.93 -2.34
N GLY A 392 22.68 4.00 -1.89
CA GLY A 392 22.48 3.76 -0.47
C GLY A 392 22.38 2.28 -0.15
N THR A 393 22.65 1.97 1.11
CA THR A 393 22.50 0.64 1.69
C THR A 393 21.55 0.73 2.88
N THR A 394 20.52 -0.10 2.87
CA THR A 394 19.48 -0.10 3.89
C THR A 394 19.47 -1.42 4.64
N ASP A 395 19.43 -1.34 5.97
CA ASP A 395 19.06 -2.43 6.85
C ASP A 395 17.56 -2.38 7.09
N SER A 396 16.87 -3.48 6.80
CA SER A 396 15.40 -3.48 6.82
C SER A 396 14.79 -3.38 8.21
N GLY A 397 15.51 -3.75 9.26
CA GLY A 397 14.99 -3.76 10.63
C GLY A 397 13.73 -4.61 10.83
N LEU A 398 13.42 -5.49 9.85
CA LEU A 398 12.22 -6.31 9.89
C LEU A 398 12.33 -7.38 10.98
N SER A 399 11.27 -7.53 11.75
CA SER A 399 11.18 -8.61 12.75
C SER A 399 11.29 -9.98 12.08
N GLN A 400 12.19 -10.81 12.57
CA GLN A 400 12.39 -12.18 12.05
C GLN A 400 11.25 -13.14 12.39
N THR A 401 10.25 -12.69 13.14
CA THR A 401 9.08 -13.49 13.52
C THR A 401 7.91 -13.36 12.55
N GLY A 402 8.00 -12.47 11.55
CA GLY A 402 6.96 -12.25 10.54
C GLY A 402 7.02 -13.25 9.38
N GLN A 403 5.99 -13.24 8.56
CA GLN A 403 5.91 -14.05 7.33
C GLN A 403 6.83 -13.53 6.23
N LEU A 404 7.13 -12.23 6.22
CA LEU A 404 8.07 -11.60 5.30
C LEU A 404 9.46 -11.57 5.93
N GLN A 405 10.45 -12.03 5.20
CA GLN A 405 11.86 -11.94 5.56
C GLN A 405 12.61 -11.13 4.52
N LEU A 406 13.28 -10.08 4.96
CA LEU A 406 14.12 -9.22 4.13
C LEU A 406 15.57 -9.34 4.59
N PRO A 407 16.55 -9.30 3.67
CA PRO A 407 17.94 -9.33 4.04
C PRO A 407 18.36 -7.98 4.65
N ASN A 408 19.42 -8.01 5.42
CA ASN A 408 20.20 -6.82 5.74
C ASN A 408 21.04 -6.42 4.51
N ASN A 409 21.43 -5.15 4.40
CA ASN A 409 22.26 -4.62 3.30
C ASN A 409 21.59 -4.62 1.92
N ILE A 410 20.38 -4.11 1.83
CA ILE A 410 19.68 -3.88 0.57
C ILE A 410 20.26 -2.63 -0.09
N THR A 411 20.77 -2.75 -1.32
CA THR A 411 21.31 -1.61 -2.05
C THR A 411 20.25 -0.96 -2.92
N SER A 412 20.29 0.36 -2.96
CA SER A 412 19.39 1.18 -3.78
C SER A 412 20.15 2.33 -4.44
N SER A 413 19.61 2.84 -5.54
CA SER A 413 20.21 3.92 -6.31
C SER A 413 19.18 4.88 -6.87
N SER A 414 19.62 6.11 -7.15
CA SER A 414 18.87 7.06 -7.98
C SER A 414 19.85 7.93 -8.76
N TRP A 415 19.38 8.49 -9.86
CA TRP A 415 20.14 9.46 -10.61
C TRP A 415 19.26 10.46 -11.34
N ALA A 416 19.79 11.64 -11.61
CA ALA A 416 19.18 12.65 -12.47
C ALA A 416 20.25 13.36 -13.29
N MET A 417 19.89 13.71 -14.52
CA MET A 417 20.71 14.55 -15.39
C MET A 417 19.82 15.47 -16.22
N GLY A 418 20.28 16.67 -16.46
CA GLY A 418 19.47 17.62 -17.21
C GLY A 418 20.17 18.91 -17.55
N PHE A 419 19.38 19.79 -18.12
CA PHE A 419 19.82 21.10 -18.55
C PHE A 419 18.87 22.16 -18.02
N LYS A 420 19.44 23.29 -17.65
CA LYS A 420 18.73 24.48 -17.23
C LYS A 420 19.18 25.66 -18.08
N THR A 421 18.23 26.54 -18.40
CA THR A 421 18.54 27.85 -18.98
C THR A 421 17.73 28.95 -18.31
N GLU A 422 18.25 30.15 -18.25
CA GLU A 422 17.56 31.33 -17.76
C GLU A 422 17.41 32.35 -18.88
N SER A 423 16.30 33.09 -18.84
CA SER A 423 16.01 34.14 -19.84
C SER A 423 15.95 33.62 -21.27
N LEU A 424 15.34 32.46 -21.48
CA LEU A 424 15.20 31.81 -22.79
C LEU A 424 14.24 32.57 -23.71
N TRP A 425 13.08 32.95 -23.21
CA TRP A 425 12.06 33.69 -23.96
C TRP A 425 11.81 35.10 -23.41
N ARG A 426 11.98 35.28 -22.10
CA ARG A 426 11.80 36.55 -21.41
C ARG A 426 12.82 36.70 -20.28
N GLY A 427 13.17 37.93 -19.95
CA GLY A 427 14.10 38.22 -18.85
C GLY A 427 13.60 37.61 -17.54
N GLY A 428 14.42 36.78 -16.92
CA GLY A 428 14.15 36.11 -15.63
C GLY A 428 13.28 34.87 -15.70
N ASP A 429 12.87 34.39 -16.88
CA ASP A 429 12.25 33.06 -16.97
C ASP A 429 13.29 31.95 -16.79
N GLN A 430 12.83 30.78 -16.37
CA GLN A 430 13.65 29.60 -16.19
C GLN A 430 13.02 28.42 -16.92
N PHE A 431 13.80 27.74 -17.74
CA PHE A 431 13.42 26.50 -18.39
C PHE A 431 14.38 25.39 -17.97
N THR A 432 13.83 24.24 -17.59
CA THR A 432 14.58 23.07 -17.16
C THR A 432 14.02 21.83 -17.84
N VAL A 433 14.89 21.00 -18.38
CA VAL A 433 14.55 19.67 -18.87
C VAL A 433 15.51 18.67 -18.26
N TYR A 434 14.98 17.58 -17.71
CA TYR A 434 15.83 16.54 -17.14
C TYR A 434 15.23 15.15 -17.25
N LEU A 435 16.12 14.17 -17.26
CA LEU A 435 15.82 12.75 -17.19
C LEU A 435 16.28 12.23 -15.83
N SER A 436 15.45 11.47 -15.15
CA SER A 436 15.80 10.91 -13.85
C SER A 436 15.34 9.46 -13.72
N GLN A 437 16.02 8.72 -12.87
CA GLN A 437 15.59 7.44 -12.30
C GLN A 437 15.27 7.69 -10.84
N PRO A 438 14.00 7.48 -10.42
CA PRO A 438 13.62 7.50 -9.01
C PRO A 438 14.39 6.46 -8.20
N LEU A 439 14.22 6.50 -6.88
CA LEU A 439 14.79 5.48 -5.99
C LEU A 439 14.41 4.08 -6.47
N ARG A 440 15.43 3.25 -6.69
CA ARG A 440 15.31 1.88 -7.17
C ARG A 440 16.16 0.95 -6.31
N ILE A 441 15.60 -0.17 -5.93
CA ILE A 441 16.37 -1.26 -5.29
C ILE A 441 17.21 -1.96 -6.38
N GLU A 442 18.51 -2.09 -6.15
CA GLU A 442 19.45 -2.68 -7.09
C GLU A 442 19.83 -4.11 -6.71
N SER A 443 19.74 -4.48 -5.42
CA SER A 443 20.01 -5.84 -4.95
C SER A 443 19.27 -6.18 -3.67
N GLY A 444 19.00 -7.45 -3.48
CA GLY A 444 18.38 -8.05 -2.31
C GLY A 444 17.48 -9.21 -2.72
N ARG A 445 17.33 -10.21 -1.84
CA ARG A 445 16.35 -11.28 -1.97
C ARG A 445 15.53 -11.35 -0.70
N GLY A 446 14.22 -11.35 -0.87
CA GLY A 446 13.28 -11.59 0.21
C GLY A 446 12.65 -12.97 0.11
N GLU A 447 12.06 -13.41 1.20
CA GLU A 447 11.22 -14.60 1.27
C GLU A 447 9.90 -14.22 1.94
N LEU A 448 8.81 -14.72 1.39
CA LEU A 448 7.48 -14.56 1.95
C LEU A 448 6.84 -15.92 2.17
N GLN A 449 6.38 -16.18 3.38
CA GLN A 449 5.59 -17.35 3.71
C GLN A 449 4.13 -17.09 3.38
N LEU A 450 3.61 -17.79 2.37
CA LEU A 450 2.20 -17.69 1.99
C LEU A 450 1.44 -18.89 2.55
N ALA A 451 0.34 -18.62 3.25
CA ALA A 451 -0.59 -19.68 3.61
C ALA A 451 -1.23 -20.23 2.32
N THR A 452 -1.07 -21.53 2.07
CA THR A 452 -1.62 -22.22 0.90
C THR A 452 -2.80 -23.12 1.25
N GLY A 453 -3.18 -23.20 2.53
CA GLY A 453 -4.30 -23.98 3.01
C GLY A 453 -4.16 -24.35 4.47
N ARG A 454 -4.92 -25.37 4.86
CA ARG A 454 -4.90 -25.93 6.22
C ARG A 454 -5.04 -27.45 6.22
N THR A 455 -4.67 -28.06 7.32
CA THR A 455 -4.97 -29.48 7.62
C THR A 455 -6.37 -29.62 8.28
N PRO A 456 -6.94 -30.84 8.36
CA PRO A 456 -8.16 -31.08 9.12
C PRO A 456 -8.03 -30.69 10.60
N ASP A 457 -6.83 -30.73 11.17
CA ASP A 457 -6.52 -30.38 12.56
C ASP A 457 -6.26 -28.87 12.73
N ARG A 458 -6.72 -28.03 11.80
CA ARG A 458 -6.60 -26.58 11.83
C ARG A 458 -5.15 -26.03 11.80
N GLN A 459 -4.16 -26.86 11.42
CA GLN A 459 -2.80 -26.38 11.20
C GLN A 459 -2.70 -25.70 9.84
N VAL A 460 -2.04 -24.55 9.78
CA VAL A 460 -1.86 -23.79 8.54
C VAL A 460 -0.71 -24.40 7.74
N VAL A 461 -0.94 -24.58 6.45
CA VAL A 461 0.09 -25.04 5.50
C VAL A 461 0.67 -23.81 4.81
N TYR A 462 2.00 -23.66 4.88
CA TYR A 462 2.72 -22.54 4.28
C TYR A 462 3.61 -23.00 3.14
N GLU A 463 3.79 -22.12 2.16
CA GLU A 463 4.78 -22.22 1.11
C GLU A 463 5.69 -20.99 1.15
N ASN A 464 7.01 -21.21 1.01
CA ASN A 464 7.98 -20.12 0.97
C ASN A 464 8.16 -19.68 -0.48
N VAL A 465 7.88 -18.42 -0.74
CA VAL A 465 8.11 -17.78 -2.04
C VAL A 465 9.31 -16.85 -1.92
N ALA A 466 10.42 -17.24 -2.55
CA ALA A 466 11.59 -16.38 -2.66
C ALA A 466 11.42 -15.39 -3.82
N PHE A 467 11.81 -14.14 -3.63
CA PHE A 467 11.70 -13.11 -4.64
C PHE A 467 12.91 -12.16 -4.66
N ASP A 468 13.18 -11.62 -5.84
CA ASP A 468 14.21 -10.59 -6.03
C ASP A 468 13.56 -9.22 -5.70
N LEU A 469 14.19 -8.47 -4.81
CA LEU A 469 13.75 -7.11 -4.46
C LEU A 469 13.98 -6.14 -5.62
N ARG A 470 14.87 -6.47 -6.54
CA ARG A 470 15.16 -5.65 -7.70
C ARG A 470 14.00 -5.70 -8.69
N PRO A 471 13.37 -4.56 -9.04
CA PRO A 471 12.33 -4.51 -10.07
C PRO A 471 12.88 -4.97 -11.44
N GLN A 472 12.08 -5.69 -12.20
CA GLN A 472 12.47 -6.18 -13.53
C GLN A 472 12.71 -5.04 -14.54
N GLY A 473 12.01 -3.91 -14.38
CA GLY A 473 12.15 -2.72 -15.22
C GLY A 473 12.99 -1.62 -14.57
N ARG A 474 13.31 -0.59 -15.37
CA ARG A 474 13.84 0.69 -14.89
C ARG A 474 12.84 1.79 -15.23
N GLU A 475 12.28 2.41 -14.18
CA GLU A 475 11.48 3.61 -14.35
C GLU A 475 12.42 4.76 -14.71
N GLN A 476 12.08 5.49 -15.77
CA GLN A 476 12.75 6.72 -16.15
C GLN A 476 11.70 7.80 -16.34
N GLN A 477 11.96 8.97 -15.82
CA GLN A 477 11.06 10.12 -15.85
C GLN A 477 11.70 11.23 -16.65
N LEU A 478 11.01 11.71 -17.68
CA LEU A 478 11.37 12.94 -18.38
C LEU A 478 10.49 14.07 -17.85
N GLU A 479 11.12 15.12 -17.37
CA GLU A 479 10.42 16.28 -16.85
C GLU A 479 10.85 17.56 -17.56
N ILE A 480 9.86 18.38 -17.90
CA ILE A 480 10.05 19.67 -18.56
C ILE A 480 9.33 20.73 -17.71
N ASN A 481 10.10 21.67 -17.18
CA ASN A 481 9.57 22.73 -16.34
C ASN A 481 9.85 24.09 -16.97
N TYR A 482 8.84 24.94 -16.99
CA TYR A 482 8.95 26.34 -17.35
C TYR A 482 8.39 27.22 -16.23
N ARG A 483 9.21 28.11 -15.71
CA ARG A 483 8.86 29.06 -14.66
C ARG A 483 9.01 30.48 -15.18
N ARG A 484 8.03 31.31 -14.90
CA ARG A 484 8.08 32.74 -15.18
C ARG A 484 7.89 33.53 -13.89
N PRO A 485 8.77 34.50 -13.56
CA PRO A 485 8.52 35.41 -12.47
C PRO A 485 7.30 36.30 -12.82
N TRP A 486 6.35 36.41 -11.90
CA TRP A 486 5.27 37.38 -11.98
C TRP A 486 5.64 38.53 -11.05
N ALA A 487 5.86 39.72 -11.62
CA ALA A 487 5.89 40.93 -10.83
C ALA A 487 4.43 41.27 -10.48
N ILE A 488 4.11 41.24 -9.21
CA ILE A 488 2.91 41.92 -8.70
C ILE A 488 3.32 43.39 -8.64
N THR A 489 2.87 44.20 -9.60
CA THR A 489 2.98 45.65 -9.57
C THR A 489 2.00 46.24 -8.56
#